data_777126c244c2eca3591161d653350b39
#
_entry.id   777126c244c2eca3591161d653350b39
#
_cell.length_a   1.000
_cell.length_b   1.000
_cell.length_c   1.000
_cell.angle_alpha   90.00
_cell.angle_beta   90.00
_cell.angle_gamma   90.00
#
_symmetry.space_group_name_H-M   'P 1'
#
loop_
_entity.id
_entity.type
_entity.pdbx_description
1 polymer ?
#
loop_
_entity_poly.entity_id
_entity_poly.type
_entity_poly.pdbx_seq_one_letter_code
_entity_poly.pdbx_strand_id
1 'polypeptide(L)'
;MNLTVGFDLDMTLIDSRPGIKAAYQALSAETGTFIDADEAVTRLGPPLEEELAHWFPEAEIPAMADRYREIYPTYAIGPTPAMPGAREAIEAVQALGGRAIVVTAKHEPNARLHLSHLGIEADAVVGWLWAEAKAGALREYGAQVYVGDHVGDVRGARTAGALSVVVPTGPCPEEELREAGADVVLPDLTALPQWLAQYVAAQPV
;
A
#
# COMPACT_ATOMS: atom_id res chain seq x y z
N MET A 1 -5.73 24.17 -9.69
CA MET A 1 -4.59 23.43 -9.08
C MET A 1 -4.67 22.00 -9.56
N ASN A 2 -3.57 21.40 -10.07
CA ASN A 2 -3.59 19.97 -10.44
C ASN A 2 -3.24 19.16 -9.20
N LEU A 3 -4.24 18.85 -8.37
CA LEU A 3 -4.06 18.00 -7.19
C LEU A 3 -3.75 16.57 -7.63
N THR A 4 -2.66 15.99 -7.14
CA THR A 4 -2.39 14.55 -7.27
C THR A 4 -2.10 14.00 -5.87
N VAL A 5 -2.85 12.97 -5.49
CA VAL A 5 -2.66 12.23 -4.23
C VAL A 5 -2.26 10.81 -4.55
N GLY A 6 -1.12 10.41 -4.02
CA GLY A 6 -0.67 9.01 -4.07
C GLY A 6 -1.14 8.24 -2.85
N PHE A 7 -1.41 6.95 -3.03
CA PHE A 7 -1.81 6.03 -1.97
C PHE A 7 -0.93 4.78 -2.01
N ASP A 8 -0.56 4.26 -0.85
CA ASP A 8 -0.16 2.87 -0.77
C ASP A 8 -1.38 1.96 -0.89
N LEU A 9 -1.16 0.66 -1.06
CA LEU A 9 -2.21 -0.31 -1.25
C LEU A 9 -2.43 -1.17 0.00
N ASP A 10 -1.43 -2.01 0.33
CA ASP A 10 -1.53 -2.97 1.43
C ASP A 10 -1.64 -2.24 2.77
N MET A 11 -2.63 -2.60 3.58
CA MET A 11 -2.95 -1.97 4.87
C MET A 11 -3.33 -0.48 4.80
N THR A 12 -3.34 0.12 3.61
CA THR A 12 -3.84 1.49 3.38
C THR A 12 -5.20 1.47 2.68
N LEU A 13 -5.29 0.97 1.44
CA LEU A 13 -6.55 0.86 0.69
C LEU A 13 -7.23 -0.50 0.88
N ILE A 14 -6.48 -1.55 1.16
CA ILE A 14 -6.98 -2.91 1.35
C ILE A 14 -6.43 -3.54 2.64
N ASP A 15 -7.25 -4.31 3.33
CA ASP A 15 -6.75 -5.23 4.37
C ASP A 15 -6.26 -6.51 3.69
N SER A 16 -4.98 -6.52 3.34
CA SER A 16 -4.39 -7.63 2.60
C SER A 16 -4.02 -8.84 3.45
N ARG A 17 -4.13 -8.76 4.77
CA ARG A 17 -3.77 -9.84 5.70
C ARG A 17 -4.47 -11.17 5.39
N PRO A 18 -5.79 -11.24 5.21
CA PRO A 18 -6.47 -12.52 4.93
C PRO A 18 -6.01 -13.14 3.61
N GLY A 19 -5.85 -12.33 2.57
CA GLY A 19 -5.43 -12.78 1.26
C GLY A 19 -3.98 -13.26 1.24
N ILE A 20 -3.06 -12.49 1.81
CA ILE A 20 -1.64 -12.84 1.92
C ILE A 20 -1.47 -14.11 2.75
N LYS A 21 -2.20 -14.23 3.88
CA LYS A 21 -2.22 -15.46 4.69
C LYS A 21 -2.62 -16.67 3.88
N ALA A 22 -3.71 -16.58 3.11
CA ALA A 22 -4.17 -17.67 2.25
C ALA A 22 -3.14 -18.05 1.18
N ALA A 23 -2.46 -17.06 0.57
CA ALA A 23 -1.41 -17.30 -0.41
C ALA A 23 -0.18 -18.00 0.20
N TYR A 24 0.26 -17.58 1.40
CA TYR A 24 1.37 -18.25 2.10
C TYR A 24 1.00 -19.68 2.53
N GLN A 25 -0.23 -19.92 2.98
CA GLN A 25 -0.69 -21.26 3.30
C GLN A 25 -0.69 -22.18 2.05
N ALA A 26 -1.09 -21.64 0.90
CA ALA A 26 -1.04 -22.37 -0.36
C ALA A 26 0.40 -22.68 -0.79
N LEU A 27 1.30 -21.70 -0.72
CA LEU A 27 2.73 -21.88 -1.02
C LEU A 27 3.37 -22.91 -0.08
N SER A 28 3.07 -22.84 1.22
CA SER A 28 3.55 -23.80 2.23
C SER A 28 3.08 -25.23 1.90
N ALA A 29 1.82 -25.40 1.51
CA ALA A 29 1.26 -26.71 1.14
C ALA A 29 1.90 -27.27 -0.13
N GLU A 30 2.19 -26.44 -1.13
CA GLU A 30 2.80 -26.86 -2.39
C GLU A 30 4.28 -27.23 -2.24
N THR A 31 5.03 -26.45 -1.46
CA THR A 31 6.48 -26.63 -1.31
C THR A 31 6.88 -27.62 -0.23
N GLY A 32 5.98 -27.91 0.71
CA GLY A 32 6.26 -28.66 1.93
C GLY A 32 7.10 -27.89 2.96
N THR A 33 7.47 -26.64 2.67
CA THR A 33 8.16 -25.75 3.61
C THR A 33 7.14 -25.11 4.52
N PHE A 34 7.29 -25.25 5.83
CA PHE A 34 6.39 -24.57 6.77
C PHE A 34 6.62 -23.07 6.71
N ILE A 35 5.53 -22.33 6.48
CA ILE A 35 5.46 -20.86 6.54
C ILE A 35 4.45 -20.51 7.62
N ASP A 36 4.88 -19.81 8.68
CA ASP A 36 3.93 -19.25 9.66
C ASP A 36 3.23 -18.04 9.04
N ALA A 37 2.09 -18.29 8.41
CA ALA A 37 1.35 -17.25 7.72
C ALA A 37 0.74 -16.22 8.68
N ASP A 38 0.50 -16.56 9.95
CA ASP A 38 0.05 -15.61 10.97
C ASP A 38 1.19 -14.66 11.38
N GLU A 39 2.40 -15.17 11.47
CA GLU A 39 3.58 -14.35 11.72
C GLU A 39 3.92 -13.47 10.51
N ALA A 40 3.91 -14.03 9.29
CA ALA A 40 4.23 -13.31 8.06
C ALA A 40 3.37 -12.06 7.87
N VAL A 41 2.06 -12.12 8.16
CA VAL A 41 1.16 -10.96 8.01
C VAL A 41 1.35 -9.88 9.08
N THR A 42 2.17 -10.10 10.09
CA THR A 42 2.53 -9.05 11.06
C THR A 42 3.64 -8.13 10.57
N ARG A 43 4.34 -8.50 9.48
CA ARG A 43 5.50 -7.79 8.93
C ARG A 43 5.23 -7.17 7.54
N LEU A 44 3.97 -6.87 7.22
CA LEU A 44 3.59 -6.30 5.93
C LEU A 44 4.23 -4.92 5.71
N GLY A 45 4.54 -4.63 4.45
CA GLY A 45 5.19 -3.39 4.00
C GLY A 45 6.40 -3.70 3.11
N PRO A 46 7.47 -4.33 3.62
CA PRO A 46 8.64 -4.71 2.82
C PRO A 46 8.32 -5.60 1.61
N PRO A 47 9.25 -5.68 0.63
CA PRO A 47 9.11 -6.58 -0.53
C PRO A 47 8.95 -8.04 -0.14
N LEU A 48 8.23 -8.80 -0.97
CA LEU A 48 7.96 -10.24 -0.80
C LEU A 48 9.23 -11.05 -0.54
N GLU A 49 10.32 -10.73 -1.25
CA GLU A 49 11.59 -11.45 -1.15
C GLU A 49 12.20 -11.35 0.26
N GLU A 50 12.01 -10.24 0.95
CA GLU A 50 12.48 -10.07 2.34
C GLU A 50 11.70 -10.99 3.29
N GLU A 51 10.38 -11.12 3.11
CA GLU A 51 9.58 -12.05 3.91
C GLU A 51 9.92 -13.52 3.59
N LEU A 52 10.11 -13.86 2.31
CA LEU A 52 10.46 -15.23 1.91
C LEU A 52 11.82 -15.67 2.45
N ALA A 53 12.74 -14.74 2.72
CA ALA A 53 14.04 -15.03 3.31
C ALA A 53 13.96 -15.59 4.73
N HIS A 54 12.83 -15.44 5.43
CA HIS A 54 12.61 -16.09 6.73
C HIS A 54 12.33 -17.61 6.61
N TRP A 55 11.90 -18.07 5.43
CA TRP A 55 11.36 -19.41 5.23
C TRP A 55 12.16 -20.25 4.24
N PHE A 56 12.85 -19.62 3.29
CA PHE A 56 13.56 -20.29 2.21
C PHE A 56 15.04 -19.90 2.14
N PRO A 57 15.92 -20.82 1.70
CA PRO A 57 17.30 -20.49 1.36
C PRO A 57 17.37 -19.40 0.29
N GLU A 58 18.38 -18.53 0.35
CA GLU A 58 18.56 -17.40 -0.58
C GLU A 58 18.47 -17.80 -2.06
N ALA A 59 19.05 -18.95 -2.42
CA ALA A 59 19.04 -19.46 -3.79
C ALA A 59 17.63 -19.83 -4.31
N GLU A 60 16.68 -20.10 -3.42
CA GLU A 60 15.31 -20.49 -3.77
C GLU A 60 14.35 -19.30 -3.80
N ILE A 61 14.68 -18.18 -3.17
CA ILE A 61 13.80 -17.02 -3.02
C ILE A 61 13.22 -16.54 -4.36
N PRO A 62 14.00 -16.37 -5.47
CA PRO A 62 13.43 -15.91 -6.73
C PRO A 62 12.34 -16.85 -7.27
N ALA A 63 12.59 -18.16 -7.23
CA ALA A 63 11.62 -19.15 -7.73
C ALA A 63 10.35 -19.19 -6.85
N MET A 64 10.51 -19.04 -5.51
CA MET A 64 9.39 -19.00 -4.58
C MET A 64 8.59 -17.71 -4.71
N ALA A 65 9.24 -16.59 -4.95
CA ALA A 65 8.59 -15.31 -5.20
C ALA A 65 7.75 -15.36 -6.49
N ASP A 66 8.29 -15.94 -7.56
CA ASP A 66 7.57 -16.11 -8.81
C ASP A 66 6.36 -17.03 -8.60
N ARG A 67 6.56 -18.17 -7.91
CA ARG A 67 5.47 -19.09 -7.61
C ARG A 67 4.39 -18.45 -6.75
N TYR A 68 4.77 -17.71 -5.72
CA TYR A 68 3.82 -16.96 -4.89
C TYR A 68 2.97 -16.00 -5.73
N ARG A 69 3.60 -15.26 -6.67
CA ARG A 69 2.90 -14.33 -7.55
C ARG A 69 1.93 -15.02 -8.51
N GLU A 70 2.28 -16.22 -8.99
CA GLU A 70 1.40 -17.03 -9.84
C GLU A 70 0.14 -17.53 -9.12
N ILE A 71 0.28 -18.00 -7.88
CA ILE A 71 -0.86 -18.53 -7.12
C ILE A 71 -1.68 -17.43 -6.45
N TYR A 72 -1.09 -16.27 -6.23
CA TYR A 72 -1.69 -15.14 -5.50
C TYR A 72 -3.10 -14.77 -6.00
N PRO A 73 -3.37 -14.64 -7.30
CA PRO A 73 -4.70 -14.28 -7.79
C PRO A 73 -5.80 -15.28 -7.35
N THR A 74 -5.45 -16.54 -7.25
CA THR A 74 -6.40 -17.61 -6.87
C THR A 74 -6.78 -17.55 -5.40
N TYR A 75 -5.81 -17.26 -4.53
CA TYR A 75 -6.01 -17.39 -3.08
C TYR A 75 -6.21 -16.07 -2.37
N ALA A 76 -5.63 -14.97 -2.89
CA ALA A 76 -5.54 -13.73 -2.13
C ALA A 76 -6.59 -12.69 -2.49
N ILE A 77 -7.10 -12.64 -3.72
CA ILE A 77 -7.99 -11.56 -4.15
C ILE A 77 -9.32 -11.62 -3.42
N GLY A 78 -10.01 -12.77 -3.44
CA GLY A 78 -11.33 -12.94 -2.86
C GLY A 78 -11.43 -12.64 -1.36
N PRO A 79 -10.48 -13.13 -0.51
CA PRO A 79 -10.52 -12.88 0.93
C PRO A 79 -10.14 -11.47 1.38
N THR A 80 -9.58 -10.63 0.50
CA THR A 80 -9.06 -9.30 0.84
C THR A 80 -10.15 -8.24 0.74
N PRO A 81 -10.63 -7.64 1.85
CA PRO A 81 -11.58 -6.53 1.82
C PRO A 81 -10.89 -5.18 1.59
N ALA A 82 -11.68 -4.18 1.19
CA ALA A 82 -11.25 -2.79 1.26
C ALA A 82 -11.11 -2.32 2.71
N MET A 83 -10.16 -1.41 2.96
CA MET A 83 -10.10 -0.70 4.23
C MET A 83 -11.28 0.28 4.36
N PRO A 84 -11.75 0.55 5.59
CA PRO A 84 -12.78 1.57 5.81
C PRO A 84 -12.39 2.92 5.20
N GLY A 85 -13.27 3.50 4.38
CA GLY A 85 -13.03 4.79 3.74
C GLY A 85 -12.14 4.75 2.48
N ALA A 86 -11.67 3.58 2.04
CA ALA A 86 -10.73 3.50 0.91
C ALA A 86 -11.32 4.02 -0.40
N ARG A 87 -12.55 3.64 -0.72
CA ARG A 87 -13.23 4.12 -1.93
C ARG A 87 -13.53 5.60 -1.84
N GLU A 88 -14.10 6.03 -0.72
CA GLU A 88 -14.44 7.42 -0.45
C GLU A 88 -13.22 8.34 -0.48
N ALA A 89 -12.05 7.84 -0.08
CA ALA A 89 -10.79 8.57 -0.16
C ALA A 89 -10.37 8.85 -1.61
N ILE A 90 -10.43 7.85 -2.47
CA ILE A 90 -10.15 7.99 -3.92
C ILE A 90 -11.17 8.93 -4.57
N GLU A 91 -12.46 8.71 -4.32
CA GLU A 91 -13.56 9.54 -4.86
C GLU A 91 -13.46 11.00 -4.41
N ALA A 92 -13.01 11.26 -3.17
CA ALA A 92 -12.82 12.62 -2.67
C ALA A 92 -11.74 13.39 -3.44
N VAL A 93 -10.64 12.72 -3.80
CA VAL A 93 -9.59 13.32 -4.65
C VAL A 93 -10.16 13.68 -6.02
N GLN A 94 -10.88 12.74 -6.64
CA GLN A 94 -11.46 12.90 -7.98
C GLN A 94 -12.58 13.97 -8.00
N ALA A 95 -13.41 14.04 -6.95
CA ALA A 95 -14.44 15.06 -6.79
C ALA A 95 -13.89 16.50 -6.72
N LEU A 96 -12.64 16.65 -6.25
CA LEU A 96 -11.89 17.92 -6.26
C LEU A 96 -11.20 18.19 -7.60
N GLY A 97 -11.45 17.38 -8.63
CA GLY A 97 -10.78 17.47 -9.94
C GLY A 97 -9.32 17.02 -9.90
N GLY A 98 -8.93 16.31 -8.85
CA GLY A 98 -7.59 15.75 -8.66
C GLY A 98 -7.42 14.39 -9.29
N ARG A 99 -6.20 13.85 -9.22
CA ARG A 99 -5.81 12.51 -9.63
C ARG A 99 -5.44 11.67 -8.42
N ALA A 100 -6.02 10.48 -8.32
CA ALA A 100 -5.67 9.49 -7.30
C ALA A 100 -4.81 8.38 -7.93
N ILE A 101 -3.57 8.25 -7.48
CA ILE A 101 -2.65 7.22 -7.97
C ILE A 101 -2.30 6.23 -6.87
N VAL A 102 -2.05 4.98 -7.23
CA VAL A 102 -1.54 3.96 -6.29
C VAL A 102 -0.08 3.69 -6.58
N VAL A 103 0.77 3.78 -5.55
CA VAL A 103 2.21 3.52 -5.61
C VAL A 103 2.57 2.56 -4.50
N THR A 104 2.89 1.31 -4.84
CA THR A 104 2.97 0.21 -3.87
C THR A 104 4.19 -0.70 -4.08
N ALA A 105 4.63 -1.38 -3.02
CA ALA A 105 5.63 -2.45 -3.11
C ALA A 105 5.08 -3.71 -3.79
N LYS A 106 3.77 -3.87 -3.80
CA LYS A 106 3.10 -5.04 -4.38
C LYS A 106 3.39 -5.19 -5.89
N HIS A 107 3.41 -6.43 -6.35
CA HIS A 107 3.37 -6.80 -7.77
C HIS A 107 2.21 -6.11 -8.47
N GLU A 108 2.51 -5.26 -9.46
CA GLU A 108 1.52 -4.37 -10.09
C GLU A 108 0.30 -5.11 -10.66
N PRO A 109 0.43 -6.26 -11.39
CA PRO A 109 -0.73 -7.01 -11.84
C PRO A 109 -1.65 -7.43 -10.70
N ASN A 110 -1.10 -7.88 -9.56
CA ASN A 110 -1.89 -8.27 -8.39
C ASN A 110 -2.54 -7.06 -7.71
N ALA A 111 -1.87 -5.92 -7.68
CA ALA A 111 -2.44 -4.66 -7.19
C ALA A 111 -3.68 -4.26 -8.01
N ARG A 112 -3.57 -4.30 -9.34
CA ARG A 112 -4.69 -4.02 -10.27
C ARG A 112 -5.86 -4.99 -10.09
N LEU A 113 -5.59 -6.27 -9.82
CA LEU A 113 -6.64 -7.27 -9.55
C LEU A 113 -7.43 -6.92 -8.28
N HIS A 114 -6.75 -6.52 -7.20
CA HIS A 114 -7.42 -6.09 -5.97
C HIS A 114 -8.31 -4.87 -6.20
N LEU A 115 -7.77 -3.83 -6.83
CA LEU A 115 -8.51 -2.60 -7.11
C LEU A 115 -9.74 -2.87 -7.97
N SER A 116 -9.59 -3.67 -9.03
CA SER A 116 -10.70 -4.08 -9.91
C SER A 116 -11.76 -4.90 -9.15
N HIS A 117 -11.32 -5.87 -8.34
CA HIS A 117 -12.23 -6.71 -7.55
C HIS A 117 -13.08 -5.89 -6.56
N LEU A 118 -12.46 -4.88 -5.96
CA LEU A 118 -13.09 -4.02 -4.96
C LEU A 118 -13.79 -2.80 -5.56
N GLY A 119 -13.71 -2.60 -6.88
CA GLY A 119 -14.30 -1.45 -7.58
C GLY A 119 -13.70 -0.12 -7.10
N ILE A 120 -12.38 -0.10 -6.86
CA ILE A 120 -11.62 1.11 -6.54
C ILE A 120 -10.93 1.57 -7.82
N GLU A 121 -11.31 2.75 -8.33
CA GLU A 121 -10.83 3.28 -9.61
C GLU A 121 -9.73 4.32 -9.38
N ALA A 122 -8.47 3.89 -9.41
CA ALA A 122 -7.32 4.79 -9.38
C ALA A 122 -6.91 5.23 -10.80
N ASP A 123 -6.45 6.48 -10.95
CA ASP A 123 -6.02 7.05 -12.25
C ASP A 123 -4.72 6.44 -12.77
N ALA A 124 -3.89 5.90 -11.88
CA ALA A 124 -2.68 5.15 -12.21
C ALA A 124 -2.33 4.16 -11.10
N VAL A 125 -1.64 3.09 -11.47
CA VAL A 125 -1.09 2.10 -10.52
C VAL A 125 0.35 1.84 -10.91
N VAL A 126 1.27 1.99 -9.94
CA VAL A 126 2.70 1.72 -10.09
C VAL A 126 3.11 0.76 -8.98
N GLY A 127 3.49 -0.43 -9.35
CA GLY A 127 3.93 -1.48 -8.43
C GLY A 127 5.45 -1.58 -8.28
N TRP A 128 5.93 -2.55 -7.48
CA TRP A 128 7.33 -2.86 -7.27
C TRP A 128 8.19 -1.76 -6.62
N LEU A 129 7.57 -0.80 -5.95
CA LEU A 129 8.27 0.33 -5.34
C LEU A 129 8.13 0.32 -3.82
N TRP A 130 9.25 0.24 -3.13
CA TRP A 130 9.32 0.27 -1.67
C TRP A 130 10.06 1.49 -1.14
N ALA A 131 9.56 2.08 -0.06
CA ALA A 131 10.16 3.18 0.67
C ALA A 131 10.60 4.32 -0.28
N GLU A 132 11.87 4.72 -0.26
CA GLU A 132 12.41 5.82 -1.06
C GLU A 132 12.28 5.60 -2.57
N ALA A 133 12.20 4.36 -3.03
CA ALA A 133 11.98 4.05 -4.45
C ALA A 133 10.63 4.56 -4.97
N LYS A 134 9.62 4.71 -4.10
CA LYS A 134 8.32 5.33 -4.44
C LYS A 134 8.45 6.77 -4.95
N ALA A 135 9.50 7.48 -4.51
CA ALA A 135 9.68 8.89 -4.82
C ALA A 135 9.79 9.18 -6.33
N GLY A 136 10.33 8.27 -7.12
CA GLY A 136 10.41 8.41 -8.58
C GLY A 136 9.02 8.56 -9.18
N ALA A 137 8.13 7.61 -8.89
CA ALA A 137 6.75 7.63 -9.38
C ALA A 137 5.95 8.82 -8.81
N LEU A 138 6.10 9.13 -7.52
CA LEU A 138 5.42 10.27 -6.91
C LEU A 138 5.78 11.59 -7.60
N ARG A 139 7.05 11.80 -7.95
CA ARG A 139 7.50 12.99 -8.69
C ARG A 139 7.01 13.00 -10.13
N GLU A 140 7.05 11.86 -10.83
CA GLU A 140 6.59 11.73 -12.21
C GLU A 140 5.12 12.12 -12.36
N TYR A 141 4.29 11.70 -11.41
CA TYR A 141 2.87 12.05 -11.38
C TYR A 141 2.59 13.41 -10.71
N GLY A 142 3.58 14.09 -10.15
CA GLY A 142 3.43 15.37 -9.47
C GLY A 142 2.61 15.29 -8.19
N ALA A 143 2.76 14.19 -7.42
CA ALA A 143 2.01 13.99 -6.19
C ALA A 143 2.41 15.03 -5.12
N GLN A 144 1.43 15.79 -4.63
CA GLN A 144 1.61 16.73 -3.52
C GLN A 144 1.42 16.06 -2.16
N VAL A 145 0.65 14.98 -2.13
CA VAL A 145 0.32 14.21 -0.92
C VAL A 145 0.55 12.75 -1.21
N TYR A 146 1.10 12.02 -0.23
CA TYR A 146 1.17 10.57 -0.27
C TYR A 146 0.61 10.00 1.03
N VAL A 147 -0.34 9.04 0.89
CA VAL A 147 -1.06 8.41 2.00
C VAL A 147 -0.59 6.98 2.15
N GLY A 148 -0.17 6.58 3.35
CA GLY A 148 0.31 5.23 3.64
C GLY A 148 0.18 4.87 5.12
N ASP A 149 0.61 3.66 5.49
CA ASP A 149 0.48 3.11 6.85
C ASP A 149 1.84 2.73 7.47
N HIS A 150 2.92 2.85 6.71
CA HIS A 150 4.22 2.36 7.10
C HIS A 150 5.29 3.47 7.11
N VAL A 151 6.32 3.33 7.96
CA VAL A 151 7.47 4.25 7.98
C VAL A 151 8.18 4.36 6.61
N GLY A 152 8.11 3.31 5.79
CA GLY A 152 8.58 3.33 4.40
C GLY A 152 7.83 4.34 3.54
N ASP A 153 6.54 4.54 3.79
CA ASP A 153 5.70 5.52 3.07
C ASP A 153 6.08 6.95 3.45
N VAL A 154 6.34 7.18 4.74
CA VAL A 154 6.86 8.47 5.23
C VAL A 154 8.17 8.81 4.52
N ARG A 155 9.11 7.86 4.43
CA ARG A 155 10.40 8.06 3.73
C ARG A 155 10.20 8.33 2.24
N GLY A 156 9.33 7.56 1.58
CA GLY A 156 8.99 7.74 0.17
C GLY A 156 8.40 9.12 -0.13
N ALA A 157 7.40 9.54 0.66
CA ALA A 157 6.78 10.86 0.56
C ALA A 157 7.81 11.99 0.73
N ARG A 158 8.59 11.96 1.81
CA ARG A 158 9.62 12.96 2.10
C ARG A 158 10.69 13.04 1.01
N THR A 159 11.14 11.89 0.52
CA THR A 159 12.11 11.82 -0.59
C THR A 159 11.52 12.41 -1.86
N ALA A 160 10.21 12.24 -2.10
CA ALA A 160 9.53 12.86 -3.23
C ALA A 160 9.34 14.38 -3.08
N GLY A 161 9.35 14.91 -1.86
CA GLY A 161 8.93 16.26 -1.52
C GLY A 161 7.40 16.40 -1.42
N ALA A 162 6.69 15.26 -1.27
CA ALA A 162 5.25 15.21 -1.03
C ALA A 162 4.96 15.27 0.47
N LEU A 163 3.78 15.78 0.83
CA LEU A 163 3.26 15.74 2.20
C LEU A 163 2.94 14.30 2.57
N SER A 164 3.50 13.84 3.70
CA SER A 164 3.24 12.50 4.24
C SER A 164 2.01 12.51 5.13
N VAL A 165 0.93 11.87 4.66
CA VAL A 165 -0.28 11.60 5.45
C VAL A 165 -0.30 10.13 5.80
N VAL A 166 -0.44 9.78 7.07
CA VAL A 166 -0.43 8.37 7.47
C VAL A 166 -1.69 7.97 8.22
N VAL A 167 -2.03 6.68 8.08
CA VAL A 167 -3.09 6.00 8.82
C VAL A 167 -2.46 4.81 9.56
N PRO A 168 -2.57 4.68 10.89
CA PRO A 168 -1.95 3.61 11.66
C PRO A 168 -2.77 2.30 11.55
N THR A 169 -3.07 1.88 10.34
CA THR A 169 -3.88 0.69 10.01
C THR A 169 -3.05 -0.53 9.67
N GLY A 170 -1.74 -0.34 9.49
CA GLY A 170 -0.76 -1.38 9.24
C GLY A 170 0.05 -1.79 10.48
N PRO A 171 1.24 -2.34 10.29
CA PRO A 171 2.05 -2.83 11.40
C PRO A 171 2.72 -1.71 12.23
N CYS A 172 2.86 -0.50 11.68
CA CYS A 172 3.49 0.62 12.38
C CYS A 172 2.48 1.37 13.25
N PRO A 173 2.69 1.46 14.57
CA PRO A 173 1.82 2.25 15.45
C PRO A 173 2.00 3.76 15.19
N GLU A 174 1.01 4.55 15.60
CA GLU A 174 0.98 6.00 15.42
C GLU A 174 2.25 6.70 15.91
N GLU A 175 2.79 6.28 17.05
CA GLU A 175 3.99 6.86 17.66
C GLU A 175 5.20 6.69 16.72
N GLU A 176 5.40 5.51 16.17
CA GLU A 176 6.49 5.20 15.22
C GLU A 176 6.36 6.00 13.93
N LEU A 177 5.13 6.15 13.40
CA LEU A 177 4.86 6.96 12.21
C LEU A 177 5.17 8.44 12.46
N ARG A 178 4.84 8.97 13.64
CA ARG A 178 5.18 10.34 14.04
C ARG A 178 6.69 10.52 14.20
N GLU A 179 7.38 9.57 14.82
CA GLU A 179 8.84 9.59 14.98
C GLU A 179 9.56 9.53 13.63
N ALA A 180 9.02 8.78 12.66
CA ALA A 180 9.53 8.74 11.29
C ALA A 180 9.35 10.09 10.55
N GLY A 181 8.57 11.01 11.10
CA GLY A 181 8.35 12.36 10.58
C GLY A 181 7.16 12.47 9.63
N ALA A 182 6.08 11.72 9.88
CA ALA A 182 4.81 11.93 9.20
C ALA A 182 4.30 13.36 9.46
N ASP A 183 3.87 14.06 8.40
CA ASP A 183 3.37 15.41 8.51
C ASP A 183 1.96 15.45 9.11
N VAL A 184 1.14 14.44 8.79
CA VAL A 184 -0.24 14.30 9.26
C VAL A 184 -0.51 12.85 9.62
N VAL A 185 -1.18 12.64 10.74
CA VAL A 185 -1.69 11.31 11.15
C VAL A 185 -3.21 11.41 11.23
N LEU A 186 -3.89 10.58 10.46
CA LEU A 186 -5.34 10.40 10.50
C LEU A 186 -5.66 9.06 11.19
N PRO A 187 -6.80 8.92 11.88
CA PRO A 187 -7.13 7.66 12.52
C PRO A 187 -7.32 6.51 11.53
N ASP A 188 -7.92 6.81 10.37
CA ASP A 188 -8.09 5.93 9.22
C ASP A 188 -8.48 6.77 7.98
N LEU A 189 -8.75 6.10 6.84
CA LEU A 189 -9.12 6.80 5.60
C LEU A 189 -10.48 7.47 5.63
N THR A 190 -11.36 7.15 6.58
CA THR A 190 -12.66 7.83 6.68
C THR A 190 -12.50 9.32 7.01
N ALA A 191 -11.39 9.70 7.63
CA ALA A 191 -11.07 11.09 7.94
C ALA A 191 -10.44 11.85 6.75
N LEU A 192 -9.94 11.15 5.72
CA LEU A 192 -9.21 11.76 4.61
C LEU A 192 -10.05 12.77 3.81
N PRO A 193 -11.32 12.51 3.44
CA PRO A 193 -12.11 13.46 2.65
C PRO A 193 -12.23 14.84 3.31
N GLN A 194 -12.51 14.87 4.61
CA GLN A 194 -12.61 16.13 5.35
C GLN A 194 -11.26 16.85 5.45
N TRP A 195 -10.20 16.12 5.76
CA TRP A 195 -8.85 16.67 5.82
C TRP A 195 -8.43 17.24 4.46
N LEU A 196 -8.67 16.51 3.38
CA LEU A 196 -8.29 16.91 2.02
C LEU A 196 -9.02 18.19 1.58
N ALA A 197 -10.31 18.34 1.91
CA ALA A 197 -11.06 19.55 1.64
C ALA A 197 -10.45 20.77 2.36
N GLN A 198 -10.02 20.62 3.60
CA GLN A 198 -9.34 21.67 4.37
C GLN A 198 -7.96 21.98 3.79
N TYR A 199 -7.21 20.95 3.41
CA TYR A 199 -5.89 21.10 2.79
C TYR A 199 -5.98 21.92 1.50
N VAL A 200 -6.91 21.61 0.60
CA VAL A 200 -7.09 22.34 -0.65
C VAL A 200 -7.55 23.78 -0.42
N ALA A 201 -8.46 24.01 0.54
CA ALA A 201 -8.93 25.35 0.89
C ALA A 201 -7.83 26.25 1.47
N ALA A 202 -6.81 25.68 2.09
CA ALA A 202 -5.69 26.41 2.67
C ALA A 202 -4.58 26.75 1.65
N GLN A 203 -4.62 26.20 0.43
CA GLN A 203 -3.62 26.49 -0.60
C GLN A 203 -3.89 27.88 -1.21
N PRO A 204 -2.85 28.71 -1.40
CA PRO A 204 -3.03 29.99 -2.08
C PRO A 204 -3.52 29.80 -3.53
N VAL A 205 -4.44 30.64 -3.93
CA VAL A 205 -4.98 30.70 -5.31
C VAL A 205 -3.90 31.17 -6.28
#